data_c8ec783a35f7cd3b039fb13cba648baf
#
_entry.id   c8ec783a35f7cd3b039fb13cba648baf
#
_cell.length_a   1.000
_cell.length_b   1.000
_cell.length_c   1.000
_cell.angle_alpha   90.00
_cell.angle_beta   90.00
_cell.angle_gamma   90.00
#
_symmetry.space_group_name_H-M   'P 1'
#
loop_
_entity.id
_entity.type
_entity.pdbx_description
1 polymer ?
#
loop_
_entity_poly.entity_id
_entity_poly.type
_entity_poly.pdbx_seq_one_letter_code
_entity_poly.pdbx_strand_id
1 'polypeptide(L)'
;QFRQESRDNLLRIQHHASLGLLCGNNEMEDMILNAGVQNTELVRMDYLKLYEHILAEASAEYSPDTYYWPSSPSSGGGFDDPGSYARGDTHYWKVWHGGVPFTAYRQEKFRFCSEYGFESFPSMKTVKAFAAPKDWNCFSRVMENHQKCKGGNGNILRYLSNNYLYPGSFENLVYASQLLQADAISYGVEHFRRLRGYCMGYIYWQFNDCWPVASWSSVDYFGRYKALHYAARRFYAPVAMGLFLEKGELTVNVSNETMRPFRGSITVSIKDQGFTLHHQETQDISVKRLSSKDVFTMEIPEMDPYHDFISVELFGEARNFLTRRVEMLVPPKHFDWRKPELKVSAAETGNGLALSVSCNTFTKGVFLDFRDNDWILSDNFFPITDETPCTVLVCTDRSARDVLDQLTVKTVYDIR
;
A
#
# COMPACT_ATOMS: atom_id res chain seq x y z
N GLN A 1 19.48 -29.97 -16.17
CA GLN A 1 18.91 -29.50 -14.89
C GLN A 1 17.88 -28.41 -15.13
N PHE A 2 18.23 -27.25 -15.77
CA PHE A 2 17.32 -26.12 -15.97
C PHE A 2 16.00 -26.49 -16.68
N ARG A 3 16.06 -27.22 -17.81
CA ARG A 3 14.87 -27.71 -18.53
C ARG A 3 13.99 -28.64 -17.67
N GLN A 4 14.59 -29.50 -16.85
CA GLN A 4 13.85 -30.42 -15.98
C GLN A 4 13.11 -29.64 -14.88
N GLU A 5 13.77 -28.68 -14.25
CA GLU A 5 13.18 -27.82 -13.21
C GLU A 5 12.00 -27.02 -13.78
N SER A 6 12.17 -26.46 -15.00
CA SER A 6 11.11 -25.72 -15.69
C SER A 6 9.90 -26.59 -15.95
N ARG A 7 10.10 -27.80 -16.50
CA ARG A 7 9.04 -28.80 -16.72
C ARG A 7 8.27 -29.12 -15.44
N ASP A 8 9.00 -29.45 -14.38
CA ASP A 8 8.37 -29.90 -13.11
C ASP A 8 7.54 -28.77 -12.47
N ASN A 9 8.02 -27.50 -12.53
CA ASN A 9 7.26 -26.37 -12.05
C ASN A 9 6.05 -26.05 -12.94
N LEU A 10 6.19 -26.06 -14.26
CA LEU A 10 5.08 -25.82 -15.19
C LEU A 10 3.97 -26.85 -15.02
N LEU A 11 4.30 -28.14 -14.98
CA LEU A 11 3.33 -29.22 -14.75
C LEU A 11 2.62 -29.08 -13.40
N ARG A 12 3.29 -28.56 -12.38
CA ARG A 12 2.73 -28.34 -11.05
C ARG A 12 1.70 -27.21 -11.02
N ILE A 13 1.87 -26.13 -11.83
CA ILE A 13 1.06 -24.92 -11.72
C ILE A 13 0.08 -24.69 -12.89
N GLN A 14 0.28 -25.31 -14.07
CA GLN A 14 -0.48 -25.03 -15.30
C GLN A 14 -2.00 -25.23 -15.16
N HIS A 15 -2.44 -26.08 -14.23
CA HIS A 15 -3.84 -26.40 -14.02
C HIS A 15 -4.61 -25.35 -13.22
N HIS A 16 -3.94 -24.35 -12.67
CA HIS A 16 -4.59 -23.29 -11.89
C HIS A 16 -5.23 -22.26 -12.82
N ALA A 17 -6.55 -22.06 -12.70
CA ALA A 17 -7.30 -21.09 -13.48
C ALA A 17 -6.84 -19.62 -13.28
N SER A 18 -6.11 -19.35 -12.19
CA SER A 18 -5.54 -18.03 -11.88
C SER A 18 -4.19 -17.75 -12.56
N LEU A 19 -3.58 -18.75 -13.21
CA LEU A 19 -2.32 -18.58 -13.92
C LEU A 19 -2.52 -17.73 -15.17
N GLY A 20 -2.09 -16.46 -15.13
CA GLY A 20 -2.29 -15.50 -16.20
C GLY A 20 -1.07 -15.26 -17.09
N LEU A 21 0.14 -15.47 -16.54
CA LEU A 21 1.40 -15.19 -17.22
C LEU A 21 2.54 -15.97 -16.56
N LEU A 22 3.47 -16.43 -17.37
CA LEU A 22 4.74 -17.02 -16.95
C LEU A 22 5.88 -16.03 -17.23
N CYS A 23 6.70 -15.72 -16.21
CA CYS A 23 7.85 -14.84 -16.35
C CYS A 23 9.15 -15.63 -16.18
N GLY A 24 10.10 -15.45 -17.10
CA GLY A 24 11.33 -16.23 -17.14
C GLY A 24 12.31 -15.94 -16.02
N ASN A 25 12.46 -14.67 -15.66
CA ASN A 25 13.38 -14.25 -14.59
C ASN A 25 13.02 -12.88 -14.04
N ASN A 26 13.65 -12.55 -12.89
CA ASN A 26 13.59 -11.21 -12.29
C ASN A 26 14.86 -10.44 -12.60
N GLU A 27 14.73 -9.29 -13.27
CA GLU A 27 15.72 -8.22 -13.49
C GLU A 27 16.99 -8.61 -14.29
N MET A 28 17.15 -9.86 -14.73
CA MET A 28 18.40 -10.29 -15.35
C MET A 28 18.72 -9.53 -16.65
N GLU A 29 17.70 -9.20 -17.45
CA GLU A 29 17.87 -8.46 -18.69
C GLU A 29 18.37 -7.03 -18.43
N ASP A 30 17.72 -6.34 -17.49
CA ASP A 30 18.10 -4.98 -17.07
C ASP A 30 19.45 -4.95 -16.34
N MET A 31 19.72 -5.91 -15.45
CA MET A 31 20.98 -6.01 -14.72
C MET A 31 22.18 -6.24 -15.65
N ILE A 32 22.04 -7.04 -16.68
CA ILE A 32 23.11 -7.26 -17.67
C ILE A 32 23.43 -5.97 -18.43
N LEU A 33 22.40 -5.20 -18.80
CA LEU A 33 22.62 -3.95 -19.54
C LEU A 33 23.08 -2.79 -18.65
N ASN A 34 22.42 -2.58 -17.51
CA ASN A 34 22.46 -1.29 -16.80
C ASN A 34 23.08 -1.35 -15.40
N ALA A 35 23.07 -2.50 -14.71
CA ALA A 35 23.42 -2.56 -13.28
C ALA A 35 24.81 -3.17 -12.98
N GLY A 36 25.70 -3.33 -13.98
CA GLY A 36 27.10 -3.72 -13.75
C GLY A 36 27.34 -5.23 -13.61
N VAL A 37 26.39 -6.08 -13.93
CA VAL A 37 26.66 -7.49 -14.23
C VAL A 37 27.54 -7.53 -15.49
N GLN A 38 28.55 -8.41 -15.54
CA GLN A 38 29.45 -8.48 -16.68
C GLN A 38 28.69 -8.61 -18.01
N ASN A 39 28.59 -7.50 -18.74
CA ASN A 39 27.89 -7.43 -20.01
C ASN A 39 28.82 -7.92 -21.14
N THR A 40 29.05 -9.24 -21.19
CA THR A 40 29.85 -9.87 -22.24
C THR A 40 28.96 -10.56 -23.25
N GLU A 41 29.46 -10.81 -24.45
CA GLU A 41 28.74 -11.57 -25.47
C GLU A 41 28.31 -12.96 -24.96
N LEU A 42 29.21 -13.65 -24.24
CA LEU A 42 28.92 -14.96 -23.64
C LEU A 42 27.74 -14.90 -22.64
N VAL A 43 27.73 -13.91 -21.74
CA VAL A 43 26.64 -13.73 -20.77
C VAL A 43 25.31 -13.44 -21.46
N ARG A 44 25.33 -12.61 -22.52
CA ARG A 44 24.11 -12.37 -23.32
C ARG A 44 23.65 -13.62 -24.05
N MET A 45 24.56 -14.40 -24.65
CA MET A 45 24.20 -15.66 -25.29
C MET A 45 23.62 -16.69 -24.31
N ASP A 46 24.19 -16.82 -23.09
CA ASP A 46 23.67 -17.69 -22.05
C ASP A 46 22.29 -17.23 -21.57
N TYR A 47 22.07 -15.93 -21.40
CA TYR A 47 20.76 -15.35 -21.07
C TYR A 47 19.71 -15.71 -22.14
N LEU A 48 19.97 -15.42 -23.41
CA LEU A 48 19.06 -15.71 -24.52
C LEU A 48 18.75 -17.21 -24.61
N LYS A 49 19.76 -18.06 -24.47
CA LYS A 49 19.59 -19.52 -24.48
C LYS A 49 18.70 -20.01 -23.33
N LEU A 50 18.90 -19.51 -22.11
CA LEU A 50 18.16 -19.95 -20.94
C LEU A 50 16.72 -19.43 -20.96
N TYR A 51 16.54 -18.12 -21.13
CA TYR A 51 15.27 -17.46 -20.89
C TYR A 51 14.43 -17.23 -22.15
N GLU A 52 15.05 -16.98 -23.30
CA GLU A 52 14.30 -16.73 -24.54
C GLU A 52 14.18 -17.97 -25.44
N HIS A 53 14.97 -19.04 -25.16
CA HIS A 53 14.88 -20.29 -25.90
C HIS A 53 14.40 -21.45 -25.04
N ILE A 54 15.15 -21.90 -24.03
CA ILE A 54 14.83 -23.08 -23.24
C ILE A 54 13.51 -22.93 -22.45
N LEU A 55 13.32 -21.81 -21.74
CA LEU A 55 12.08 -21.57 -21.00
C LEU A 55 10.90 -21.30 -21.91
N ALA A 56 11.10 -20.58 -23.00
CA ALA A 56 10.04 -20.34 -23.99
C ALA A 56 9.55 -21.66 -24.61
N GLU A 57 10.46 -22.56 -25.01
CA GLU A 57 10.13 -23.91 -25.50
C GLU A 57 9.39 -24.74 -24.44
N ALA A 58 9.89 -24.76 -23.20
CA ALA A 58 9.26 -25.50 -22.11
C ALA A 58 7.85 -24.97 -21.81
N SER A 59 7.67 -23.64 -21.84
CA SER A 59 6.35 -23.01 -21.68
C SER A 59 5.39 -23.41 -22.79
N ALA A 60 5.82 -23.37 -24.04
CA ALA A 60 5.02 -23.78 -25.19
C ALA A 60 4.65 -25.29 -25.16
N GLU A 61 5.54 -26.14 -24.62
CA GLU A 61 5.31 -27.58 -24.51
C GLU A 61 4.37 -27.95 -23.35
N TYR A 62 4.59 -27.36 -22.14
CA TYR A 62 3.92 -27.80 -20.92
C TYR A 62 2.80 -26.87 -20.43
N SER A 63 2.70 -25.64 -20.95
CA SER A 63 1.64 -24.68 -20.60
C SER A 63 1.27 -23.79 -21.81
N PRO A 64 0.82 -24.38 -22.93
CA PRO A 64 0.64 -23.70 -24.21
C PRO A 64 -0.41 -22.58 -24.17
N ASP A 65 -1.35 -22.65 -23.25
CA ASP A 65 -2.42 -21.66 -23.10
C ASP A 65 -2.03 -20.44 -22.24
N THR A 66 -0.80 -20.46 -21.67
CA THR A 66 -0.31 -19.38 -20.81
C THR A 66 0.77 -18.56 -21.52
N TYR A 67 0.59 -17.24 -21.53
CA TYR A 67 1.55 -16.34 -22.16
C TYR A 67 2.90 -16.36 -21.43
N TYR A 68 3.99 -16.49 -22.17
CA TYR A 68 5.35 -16.44 -21.65
C TYR A 68 5.98 -15.07 -21.88
N TRP A 69 6.57 -14.49 -20.84
CA TRP A 69 7.32 -13.24 -20.84
C TRP A 69 8.77 -13.48 -20.40
N PRO A 70 9.81 -13.04 -21.14
CA PRO A 70 11.17 -13.53 -20.90
C PRO A 70 11.81 -13.03 -19.60
N SER A 71 11.52 -11.79 -19.21
CA SER A 71 12.07 -11.14 -18.00
C SER A 71 11.09 -10.13 -17.42
N SER A 72 11.26 -9.75 -16.17
CA SER A 72 10.61 -8.59 -15.54
C SER A 72 11.67 -7.74 -14.85
N PRO A 73 11.89 -6.46 -15.24
CA PRO A 73 11.22 -5.78 -16.36
C PRO A 73 11.73 -6.24 -17.72
N SER A 74 10.91 -6.07 -18.74
CA SER A 74 11.28 -6.31 -20.13
C SER A 74 10.40 -5.52 -21.09
N SER A 75 10.91 -5.28 -22.29
CA SER A 75 10.12 -4.73 -23.42
C SER A 75 9.79 -5.77 -24.48
N GLY A 76 9.98 -7.07 -24.16
CA GLY A 76 9.71 -8.19 -25.06
C GLY A 76 10.91 -9.09 -25.30
N GLY A 77 12.05 -8.86 -24.65
CA GLY A 77 13.26 -9.63 -24.76
C GLY A 77 14.31 -9.04 -25.72
N GLY A 78 15.39 -9.77 -25.92
CA GLY A 78 16.46 -9.39 -26.85
C GLY A 78 17.31 -8.20 -26.40
N PHE A 79 17.24 -7.83 -25.13
CA PHE A 79 17.90 -6.64 -24.57
C PHE A 79 17.43 -5.30 -25.20
N ASP A 80 16.20 -5.26 -25.71
CA ASP A 80 15.62 -4.07 -26.35
C ASP A 80 14.94 -3.17 -25.30
N ASP A 81 15.68 -2.23 -24.71
CA ASP A 81 15.18 -1.24 -23.75
C ASP A 81 14.35 -1.85 -22.61
N PRO A 82 14.91 -2.82 -21.83
CA PRO A 82 14.22 -3.40 -20.70
C PRO A 82 13.90 -2.32 -19.66
N GLY A 83 12.68 -2.34 -19.11
CA GLY A 83 12.25 -1.31 -18.18
C GLY A 83 11.71 -0.04 -18.83
N SER A 84 11.41 -0.06 -20.14
CA SER A 84 10.76 1.04 -20.85
C SER A 84 9.42 1.41 -20.20
N TYR A 85 9.16 2.72 -20.05
CA TYR A 85 7.88 3.20 -19.53
C TYR A 85 6.73 3.11 -20.57
N ALA A 86 7.08 2.99 -21.85
CA ALA A 86 6.14 3.05 -22.97
C ALA A 86 5.67 1.67 -23.46
N ARG A 87 6.35 0.58 -23.09
CA ARG A 87 6.04 -0.79 -23.53
C ARG A 87 6.54 -1.81 -22.51
N GLY A 88 5.91 -2.99 -22.50
CA GLY A 88 6.24 -4.04 -21.56
C GLY A 88 5.91 -3.66 -20.12
N ASP A 89 6.79 -4.06 -19.22
CA ASP A 89 6.68 -3.78 -17.79
C ASP A 89 7.94 -3.06 -17.25
N THR A 90 7.77 -2.39 -16.12
CA THR A 90 8.79 -1.52 -15.53
C THR A 90 8.90 -1.78 -14.03
N HIS A 91 10.13 -1.83 -13.51
CA HIS A 91 10.44 -1.74 -12.10
C HIS A 91 10.79 -0.29 -11.75
N TYR A 92 10.02 0.33 -10.84
CA TYR A 92 10.23 1.73 -10.47
C TYR A 92 10.76 1.86 -9.04
N TRP A 93 12.09 1.94 -8.93
CA TRP A 93 12.79 2.03 -7.65
C TRP A 93 13.44 3.40 -7.37
N LYS A 94 13.14 4.44 -8.18
CA LYS A 94 13.60 5.81 -7.88
C LYS A 94 13.08 6.30 -6.53
N VAL A 95 11.80 6.03 -6.21
CA VAL A 95 11.33 6.04 -4.83
C VAL A 95 11.93 4.84 -4.13
N TRP A 96 12.31 4.96 -2.87
CA TRP A 96 13.02 4.02 -2.04
C TRP A 96 14.52 3.95 -2.36
N HIS A 97 14.97 3.21 -3.37
CA HIS A 97 16.40 3.04 -3.68
C HIS A 97 17.04 4.32 -4.24
N GLY A 98 16.36 5.02 -5.12
CA GLY A 98 16.85 6.27 -5.72
C GLY A 98 16.71 7.49 -4.81
N GLY A 99 15.96 7.38 -3.73
CA GLY A 99 15.87 8.43 -2.71
C GLY A 99 15.03 9.63 -3.07
N VAL A 100 14.29 9.62 -4.18
CA VAL A 100 13.34 10.69 -4.49
C VAL A 100 12.12 10.61 -3.57
N PRO A 101 11.44 11.72 -3.26
CA PRO A 101 10.23 11.69 -2.44
C PRO A 101 9.14 10.82 -3.09
N PHE A 102 8.27 10.22 -2.31
CA PHE A 102 7.23 9.33 -2.85
C PHE A 102 6.21 10.09 -3.72
N THR A 103 6.14 11.41 -3.63
CA THR A 103 5.35 12.25 -4.54
C THR A 103 5.78 12.11 -6.00
N ALA A 104 6.99 11.61 -6.27
CA ALA A 104 7.48 11.32 -7.62
C ALA A 104 6.67 10.22 -8.33
N TYR A 105 5.96 9.35 -7.62
CA TYR A 105 5.06 8.37 -8.26
C TYR A 105 4.04 9.03 -9.20
N ARG A 106 3.54 10.24 -8.86
CA ARG A 106 2.55 10.94 -9.70
C ARG A 106 3.13 11.68 -10.91
N GLN A 107 4.45 11.70 -11.04
CA GLN A 107 5.15 12.30 -12.19
C GLN A 107 5.38 11.30 -13.33
N GLU A 108 5.18 10.01 -13.06
CA GLU A 108 5.54 8.92 -13.97
C GLU A 108 4.31 8.26 -14.58
N LYS A 109 4.47 7.74 -15.80
CA LYS A 109 3.43 6.99 -16.53
C LYS A 109 4.01 5.71 -17.09
N PHE A 110 3.54 4.58 -16.60
CA PHE A 110 3.96 3.25 -17.04
C PHE A 110 2.84 2.55 -17.78
N ARG A 111 3.18 1.65 -18.71
CA ARG A 111 2.21 0.71 -19.28
C ARG A 111 1.82 -0.36 -18.27
N PHE A 112 2.80 -0.85 -17.53
CA PHE A 112 2.65 -1.80 -16.43
C PHE A 112 3.81 -1.60 -15.45
N CYS A 113 3.53 -1.28 -14.19
CA CYS A 113 4.54 -1.17 -13.16
C CYS A 113 4.53 -2.47 -12.33
N SER A 114 5.40 -3.40 -12.69
CA SER A 114 5.45 -4.75 -12.09
C SER A 114 6.15 -4.79 -10.74
N GLU A 115 7.02 -3.79 -10.46
CA GLU A 115 7.57 -3.58 -9.12
C GLU A 115 7.72 -2.09 -8.78
N TYR A 116 7.36 -1.77 -7.57
CA TYR A 116 7.67 -0.55 -6.83
C TYR A 116 7.42 -0.85 -5.35
N GLY A 117 8.03 -0.13 -4.44
CA GLY A 117 7.88 -0.51 -3.05
C GLY A 117 8.38 0.53 -2.05
N PHE A 118 8.05 0.28 -0.79
CA PHE A 118 8.46 1.10 0.35
C PHE A 118 8.56 0.23 1.59
N GLU A 119 9.61 0.34 2.41
CA GLU A 119 9.76 -0.49 3.60
C GLU A 119 9.11 0.11 4.84
N SER A 120 8.78 -0.78 5.77
CA SER A 120 8.52 -0.46 7.16
C SER A 120 9.00 -1.57 8.10
N PHE A 121 9.09 -1.28 9.38
CA PHE A 121 9.29 -2.32 10.38
C PHE A 121 8.05 -3.22 10.47
N PRO A 122 8.20 -4.53 10.81
CA PRO A 122 7.08 -5.41 11.10
C PRO A 122 6.41 -5.00 12.42
N SER A 123 5.30 -5.63 12.81
CA SER A 123 4.65 -5.33 14.08
C SER A 123 5.60 -5.48 15.28
N MET A 124 5.33 -4.74 16.36
CA MET A 124 6.16 -4.89 17.60
C MET A 124 6.14 -6.32 18.13
N LYS A 125 5.05 -7.07 17.97
CA LYS A 125 5.00 -8.49 18.37
C LYS A 125 5.99 -9.33 17.56
N THR A 126 6.16 -9.03 16.29
CA THR A 126 7.16 -9.66 15.42
C THR A 126 8.57 -9.25 15.83
N VAL A 127 8.80 -7.96 16.11
CA VAL A 127 10.11 -7.50 16.62
C VAL A 127 10.48 -8.22 17.91
N LYS A 128 9.54 -8.35 18.87
CA LYS A 128 9.75 -9.05 20.15
C LYS A 128 10.11 -10.54 19.97
N ALA A 129 9.79 -11.15 18.83
CA ALA A 129 10.16 -12.54 18.55
C ALA A 129 11.66 -12.72 18.24
N PHE A 130 12.38 -11.68 17.82
CA PHE A 130 13.81 -11.77 17.48
C PHE A 130 14.71 -10.75 18.19
N ALA A 131 14.16 -9.71 18.80
CA ALA A 131 14.92 -8.64 19.47
C ALA A 131 14.47 -8.43 20.93
N ALA A 132 15.39 -8.49 21.86
CA ALA A 132 15.14 -8.13 23.26
C ALA A 132 15.03 -6.61 23.42
N PRO A 133 14.43 -6.08 24.52
CA PRO A 133 14.26 -4.64 24.73
C PRO A 133 15.54 -3.81 24.61
N LYS A 134 16.70 -4.35 25.01
CA LYS A 134 18.01 -3.70 24.86
C LYS A 134 18.43 -3.46 23.42
N ASP A 135 17.85 -4.22 22.48
CA ASP A 135 18.12 -4.17 21.05
C ASP A 135 17.05 -3.38 20.25
N TRP A 136 16.06 -2.78 20.94
CA TRP A 136 15.03 -1.95 20.29
C TRP A 136 15.59 -0.59 19.89
N ASN A 137 16.46 -0.65 18.92
CA ASN A 137 17.07 0.49 18.24
C ASN A 137 17.33 0.07 16.81
N CYS A 138 16.84 0.82 15.82
CA CYS A 138 16.93 0.46 14.40
C CYS A 138 18.38 0.26 13.91
N PHE A 139 19.37 0.76 14.62
CA PHE A 139 20.81 0.58 14.35
C PHE A 139 21.48 -0.42 15.29
N SER A 140 20.73 -1.14 16.12
CA SER A 140 21.31 -2.23 16.88
C SER A 140 21.74 -3.37 15.94
N ARG A 141 22.76 -4.12 16.33
CA ARG A 141 23.26 -5.28 15.56
C ARG A 141 22.16 -6.28 15.22
N VAL A 142 21.19 -6.49 16.13
CA VAL A 142 20.07 -7.41 15.90
C VAL A 142 19.13 -6.84 14.85
N MET A 143 18.72 -5.57 14.97
CA MET A 143 17.81 -4.95 14.00
C MET A 143 18.44 -4.80 12.62
N GLU A 144 19.74 -4.48 12.52
CA GLU A 144 20.45 -4.43 11.24
C GLU A 144 20.59 -5.82 10.61
N ASN A 145 20.74 -6.89 11.41
CA ASN A 145 20.72 -8.26 10.86
C ASN A 145 19.35 -8.64 10.31
N HIS A 146 18.27 -8.11 10.87
CA HIS A 146 16.89 -8.26 10.42
C HIS A 146 16.46 -7.14 9.43
N GLN A 147 17.42 -6.63 8.66
CA GLN A 147 17.24 -5.72 7.52
C GLN A 147 18.16 -6.16 6.38
N LYS A 148 17.59 -6.56 5.25
CA LYS A 148 18.37 -7.07 4.09
C LYS A 148 18.52 -6.07 2.96
N CYS A 149 17.81 -4.96 3.00
CA CYS A 149 18.03 -3.84 2.10
C CYS A 149 19.21 -3.01 2.58
N LYS A 150 20.22 -2.83 1.74
CA LYS A 150 21.38 -1.98 2.06
C LYS A 150 20.92 -0.55 2.39
N GLY A 151 21.17 -0.12 3.63
CA GLY A 151 20.75 1.20 4.12
C GLY A 151 19.25 1.35 4.42
N GLY A 152 18.46 0.25 4.43
CA GLY A 152 17.00 0.29 4.58
C GLY A 152 16.53 1.00 5.85
N ASN A 153 17.13 0.73 7.01
CA ASN A 153 16.77 1.41 8.26
C ASN A 153 17.02 2.93 8.19
N GLY A 154 18.13 3.35 7.55
CA GLY A 154 18.43 4.76 7.31
C GLY A 154 17.43 5.41 6.34
N ASN A 155 17.01 4.69 5.29
CA ASN A 155 16.00 5.15 4.35
C ASN A 155 14.64 5.36 5.04
N ILE A 156 14.20 4.43 5.89
CA ILE A 156 12.97 4.60 6.69
C ILE A 156 13.03 5.93 7.48
N LEU A 157 14.12 6.19 8.21
CA LEU A 157 14.27 7.42 9.00
C LEU A 157 14.33 8.68 8.12
N ARG A 158 15.02 8.62 6.98
CA ARG A 158 15.09 9.74 6.04
C ARG A 158 13.71 10.13 5.50
N TYR A 159 12.91 9.18 5.04
CA TYR A 159 11.56 9.43 4.56
C TYR A 159 10.61 9.84 5.69
N LEU A 160 10.80 9.26 6.89
CA LEU A 160 10.02 9.62 8.06
C LEU A 160 10.21 11.10 8.41
N SER A 161 11.46 11.60 8.38
CA SER A 161 11.80 13.00 8.70
C SER A 161 11.09 14.02 7.80
N ASN A 162 10.67 13.62 6.60
CA ASN A 162 9.93 14.49 5.68
C ASN A 162 8.43 14.55 5.99
N ASN A 163 7.87 13.52 6.65
CA ASN A 163 6.42 13.33 6.76
C ASN A 163 5.89 13.31 8.19
N TYR A 164 6.65 12.79 9.15
CA TYR A 164 6.22 12.59 10.54
C TYR A 164 7.20 13.21 11.54
N LEU A 165 6.73 13.48 12.74
CA LEU A 165 7.61 13.88 13.83
C LEU A 165 8.57 12.74 14.22
N TYR A 166 9.70 13.09 14.84
CA TYR A 166 10.63 12.09 15.35
C TYR A 166 9.94 11.25 16.44
N PRO A 167 9.94 9.91 16.32
CA PRO A 167 9.22 9.06 17.25
C PRO A 167 9.82 9.07 18.65
N GLY A 168 8.97 9.20 19.68
CA GLY A 168 9.39 9.25 21.07
C GLY A 168 9.84 7.90 21.67
N SER A 169 9.60 6.79 20.94
CA SER A 169 10.02 5.45 21.34
C SER A 169 10.24 4.58 20.10
N PHE A 170 10.90 3.42 20.28
CA PHE A 170 11.05 2.44 19.21
C PHE A 170 9.69 1.87 18.74
N GLU A 171 8.74 1.66 19.65
CA GLU A 171 7.39 1.23 19.32
C GLU A 171 6.64 2.27 18.46
N ASN A 172 6.87 3.55 18.74
CA ASN A 172 6.32 4.63 17.94
C ASN A 172 7.03 4.76 16.58
N LEU A 173 8.33 4.43 16.50
CA LEU A 173 9.03 4.32 15.22
C LEU A 173 8.45 3.21 14.34
N VAL A 174 8.20 2.04 14.90
CA VAL A 174 7.55 0.92 14.19
C VAL A 174 6.20 1.36 13.63
N TYR A 175 5.35 1.96 14.47
CA TYR A 175 4.03 2.44 14.07
C TYR A 175 4.12 3.52 12.98
N ALA A 176 4.94 4.56 13.17
CA ALA A 176 5.10 5.64 12.20
C ALA A 176 5.65 5.15 10.85
N SER A 177 6.58 4.17 10.87
CA SER A 177 7.12 3.58 9.64
C SER A 177 6.05 2.87 8.83
N GLN A 178 5.10 2.19 9.48
CA GLN A 178 3.99 1.52 8.81
C GLN A 178 2.99 2.51 8.23
N LEU A 179 2.68 3.61 8.92
CA LEU A 179 1.86 4.68 8.36
C LEU A 179 2.50 5.29 7.12
N LEU A 180 3.80 5.57 7.18
CA LEU A 180 4.56 6.14 6.07
C LEU A 180 4.57 5.20 4.86
N GLN A 181 4.79 3.90 5.06
CA GLN A 181 4.71 2.89 4.01
C GLN A 181 3.33 2.90 3.33
N ALA A 182 2.27 2.90 4.14
CA ALA A 182 0.89 2.93 3.64
C ALA A 182 0.57 4.20 2.86
N ASP A 183 1.02 5.37 3.34
CA ASP A 183 0.84 6.65 2.64
C ASP A 183 1.57 6.66 1.30
N ALA A 184 2.84 6.24 1.27
CA ALA A 184 3.67 6.25 0.07
C ALA A 184 3.10 5.34 -1.04
N ILE A 185 2.72 4.12 -0.69
CA ILE A 185 2.17 3.16 -1.66
C ILE A 185 0.77 3.58 -2.10
N SER A 186 -0.09 4.05 -1.19
CA SER A 186 -1.42 4.57 -1.56
C SER A 186 -1.32 5.70 -2.57
N TYR A 187 -0.39 6.64 -2.37
CA TYR A 187 -0.16 7.77 -3.25
C TYR A 187 0.18 7.35 -4.68
N GLY A 188 1.01 6.30 -4.83
CA GLY A 188 1.36 5.73 -6.13
C GLY A 188 0.18 4.97 -6.76
N VAL A 189 -0.47 4.08 -6.01
CA VAL A 189 -1.59 3.25 -6.53
C VAL A 189 -2.75 4.11 -7.02
N GLU A 190 -3.11 5.16 -6.29
CA GLU A 190 -4.18 6.09 -6.72
C GLU A 190 -3.87 6.70 -8.07
N HIS A 191 -2.62 7.10 -8.31
CA HIS A 191 -2.19 7.64 -9.59
C HIS A 191 -2.25 6.60 -10.71
N PHE A 192 -1.74 5.39 -10.46
CA PHE A 192 -1.74 4.33 -11.48
C PHE A 192 -3.18 3.91 -11.83
N ARG A 193 -4.09 3.87 -10.86
CA ARG A 193 -5.51 3.63 -11.10
C ARG A 193 -6.16 4.75 -11.92
N ARG A 194 -5.82 6.00 -11.66
CA ARG A 194 -6.29 7.16 -12.45
C ARG A 194 -5.89 7.03 -13.92
N LEU A 195 -4.72 6.44 -14.20
CA LEU A 195 -4.19 6.22 -15.55
C LEU A 195 -4.75 4.98 -16.26
N ARG A 196 -5.81 4.37 -15.74
CA ARG A 196 -6.43 3.18 -16.35
C ARG A 196 -6.76 3.41 -17.83
N GLY A 197 -6.39 2.44 -18.69
CA GLY A 197 -6.44 2.55 -20.15
C GLY A 197 -5.06 2.81 -20.76
N TYR A 198 -4.16 3.46 -20.00
CA TYR A 198 -2.74 3.54 -20.33
C TYR A 198 -1.92 2.62 -19.41
N CYS A 199 -1.99 2.79 -18.09
CA CYS A 199 -1.43 1.87 -17.11
C CYS A 199 -2.42 0.76 -16.83
N MET A 200 -2.07 -0.48 -17.20
CA MET A 200 -2.96 -1.63 -17.12
C MET A 200 -2.57 -2.63 -16.03
N GLY A 201 -1.50 -2.35 -15.28
CA GLY A 201 -1.09 -3.15 -14.12
C GLY A 201 -0.11 -2.40 -13.24
N TYR A 202 -0.20 -2.65 -11.95
CA TYR A 202 0.69 -2.09 -10.92
C TYR A 202 0.71 -3.05 -9.73
N ILE A 203 1.89 -3.62 -9.44
CA ILE A 203 2.11 -4.62 -8.41
C ILE A 203 3.17 -4.08 -7.46
N TYR A 204 2.83 -3.90 -6.18
CA TYR A 204 3.85 -3.48 -5.22
C TYR A 204 4.69 -4.65 -4.72
N TRP A 205 5.95 -4.45 -4.61
CA TRP A 205 6.87 -5.30 -3.88
C TRP A 205 6.84 -4.91 -2.40
N GLN A 206 6.36 -5.76 -1.43
CA GLN A 206 5.95 -7.12 -1.67
C GLN A 206 4.77 -7.51 -0.76
N PHE A 207 4.17 -8.70 -0.98
CA PHE A 207 3.02 -9.14 -0.20
C PHE A 207 3.41 -9.57 1.23
N ASN A 208 4.36 -10.51 1.38
CA ASN A 208 4.72 -11.12 2.67
C ASN A 208 6.22 -11.41 2.77
N ASP A 209 6.65 -11.87 3.96
CA ASP A 209 8.04 -12.18 4.29
C ASP A 209 8.25 -13.69 4.47
N CYS A 210 9.47 -14.18 4.19
CA CYS A 210 9.90 -15.56 4.44
C CYS A 210 10.60 -15.74 5.79
N TRP A 211 10.84 -14.68 6.54
CA TRP A 211 11.40 -14.65 7.89
C TRP A 211 11.08 -13.31 8.58
N PRO A 212 11.22 -13.18 9.94
CA PRO A 212 10.94 -11.91 10.61
C PRO A 212 11.95 -10.84 10.23
N VAL A 213 11.52 -9.74 9.60
CA VAL A 213 12.41 -8.74 8.99
C VAL A 213 11.72 -7.39 8.82
N ALA A 214 12.49 -6.29 8.81
CA ALA A 214 12.03 -5.02 8.23
C ALA A 214 12.09 -5.14 6.70
N SER A 215 10.98 -4.81 6.01
CA SER A 215 10.84 -5.06 4.58
C SER A 215 9.72 -4.25 3.93
N TRP A 216 9.57 -4.44 2.63
CA TRP A 216 8.48 -3.88 1.82
C TRP A 216 7.13 -4.61 2.01
N SER A 217 7.07 -5.69 2.79
CA SER A 217 5.87 -6.51 2.93
C SER A 217 4.68 -5.75 3.49
N SER A 218 3.48 -6.13 3.07
CA SER A 218 2.21 -5.69 3.68
C SER A 218 1.74 -6.63 4.80
N VAL A 219 2.17 -7.89 4.76
CA VAL A 219 1.92 -8.91 5.80
C VAL A 219 3.26 -9.39 6.31
N ASP A 220 3.49 -9.36 7.62
CA ASP A 220 4.74 -9.78 8.20
C ASP A 220 4.87 -11.33 8.24
N TYR A 221 6.04 -11.82 8.63
CA TYR A 221 6.35 -13.25 8.65
C TYR A 221 5.33 -14.11 9.42
N PHE A 222 4.77 -13.58 10.51
CA PHE A 222 3.80 -14.30 11.33
C PHE A 222 2.35 -14.11 10.87
N GLY A 223 2.13 -13.50 9.69
CA GLY A 223 0.79 -13.28 9.14
C GLY A 223 0.07 -12.05 9.68
N ARG A 224 0.76 -11.17 10.43
CA ARG A 224 0.18 -9.94 10.97
C ARG A 224 0.10 -8.87 9.87
N TYR A 225 -1.04 -8.21 9.79
CA TYR A 225 -1.26 -7.15 8.81
C TYR A 225 -0.61 -5.86 9.27
N LYS A 226 0.26 -5.30 8.41
CA LYS A 226 0.81 -3.96 8.56
C LYS A 226 -0.19 -2.92 8.07
N ALA A 227 0.04 -1.63 8.35
CA ALA A 227 -0.83 -0.55 7.87
C ALA A 227 -1.05 -0.59 6.35
N LEU A 228 -0.02 -0.96 5.58
CA LEU A 228 -0.11 -1.12 4.13
C LEU A 228 -1.16 -2.14 3.71
N HIS A 229 -1.34 -3.26 4.44
CA HIS A 229 -2.31 -4.28 4.05
C HIS A 229 -3.76 -3.77 4.18
N TYR A 230 -4.06 -3.01 5.24
CA TYR A 230 -5.37 -2.36 5.38
C TYR A 230 -5.57 -1.24 4.34
N ALA A 231 -4.53 -0.48 4.03
CA ALA A 231 -4.57 0.49 2.94
C ALA A 231 -4.81 -0.20 1.58
N ALA A 232 -4.16 -1.35 1.33
CA ALA A 232 -4.33 -2.14 0.11
C ALA A 232 -5.77 -2.63 -0.09
N ARG A 233 -6.47 -3.04 0.97
CA ARG A 233 -7.89 -3.36 0.89
C ARG A 233 -8.73 -2.19 0.38
N ARG A 234 -8.38 -0.96 0.76
CA ARG A 234 -9.08 0.26 0.34
C ARG A 234 -8.72 0.67 -1.09
N PHE A 235 -7.42 0.76 -1.40
CA PHE A 235 -7.01 1.24 -2.73
C PHE A 235 -7.10 0.18 -3.84
N TYR A 236 -7.18 -1.12 -3.52
CA TYR A 236 -7.46 -2.19 -4.47
C TYR A 236 -8.93 -2.65 -4.46
N ALA A 237 -9.81 -1.96 -3.74
CA ALA A 237 -11.24 -2.23 -3.81
C ALA A 237 -11.75 -2.16 -5.27
N PRO A 238 -12.75 -2.98 -5.66
CA PRO A 238 -13.29 -2.98 -7.03
C PRO A 238 -13.74 -1.59 -7.51
N VAL A 239 -14.28 -0.78 -6.61
CA VAL A 239 -14.51 0.66 -6.81
C VAL A 239 -13.68 1.39 -5.76
N ALA A 240 -12.75 2.24 -6.20
CA ALA A 240 -11.86 2.97 -5.33
C ALA A 240 -11.75 4.44 -5.73
N MET A 241 -11.37 5.28 -4.77
CA MET A 241 -11.27 6.71 -4.90
C MET A 241 -9.84 7.17 -4.62
N GLY A 242 -9.32 8.09 -5.43
CA GLY A 242 -8.07 8.81 -5.24
C GLY A 242 -8.29 10.31 -5.18
N LEU A 243 -7.50 11.00 -4.33
CA LEU A 243 -7.50 12.45 -4.22
C LEU A 243 -6.22 13.01 -4.82
N PHE A 244 -6.35 14.07 -5.61
CA PHE A 244 -5.25 14.77 -6.28
C PHE A 244 -5.35 16.25 -5.97
N LEU A 245 -4.43 16.72 -5.13
CA LEU A 245 -4.33 18.13 -4.76
C LEU A 245 -3.13 18.73 -5.49
N GLU A 246 -3.39 19.59 -6.45
CA GLU A 246 -2.36 20.23 -7.27
C GLU A 246 -2.68 21.72 -7.46
N LYS A 247 -1.74 22.59 -7.12
CA LYS A 247 -1.83 24.05 -7.34
C LYS A 247 -3.11 24.70 -6.77
N GLY A 248 -3.59 24.20 -5.62
CA GLY A 248 -4.80 24.74 -4.99
C GLY A 248 -6.11 24.19 -5.55
N GLU A 249 -6.04 23.21 -6.45
CA GLU A 249 -7.20 22.50 -6.98
C GLU A 249 -7.25 21.07 -6.46
N LEU A 250 -8.40 20.65 -5.94
CA LEU A 250 -8.70 19.26 -5.57
C LEU A 250 -9.43 18.57 -6.72
N THR A 251 -8.87 17.49 -7.22
CA THR A 251 -9.56 16.56 -8.13
C THR A 251 -9.85 15.24 -7.40
N VAL A 252 -11.08 14.75 -7.51
CA VAL A 252 -11.51 13.43 -7.03
C VAL A 252 -11.64 12.50 -8.22
N ASN A 253 -10.85 11.43 -8.22
CA ASN A 253 -10.91 10.38 -9.21
C ASN A 253 -11.61 9.13 -8.62
N VAL A 254 -12.47 8.50 -9.41
CA VAL A 254 -13.06 7.20 -9.07
C VAL A 254 -12.74 6.20 -10.16
N SER A 255 -12.14 5.08 -9.78
CA SER A 255 -11.85 3.94 -10.65
C SER A 255 -12.82 2.79 -10.37
N ASN A 256 -13.38 2.22 -11.44
CA ASN A 256 -14.31 1.10 -11.41
C ASN A 256 -13.72 -0.09 -12.17
N GLU A 257 -13.31 -1.13 -11.44
CA GLU A 257 -12.78 -2.39 -11.99
C GLU A 257 -13.87 -3.46 -12.16
N THR A 258 -15.12 -3.12 -11.88
CA THR A 258 -16.23 -4.07 -12.05
C THR A 258 -16.68 -4.15 -13.50
N MET A 259 -17.39 -5.24 -13.85
CA MET A 259 -17.99 -5.46 -15.16
C MET A 259 -19.29 -4.68 -15.38
N ARG A 260 -19.72 -3.84 -14.40
CA ARG A 260 -20.95 -3.04 -14.44
C ARG A 260 -20.61 -1.56 -14.25
N PRO A 261 -21.40 -0.64 -14.84
CA PRO A 261 -21.28 0.77 -14.48
C PRO A 261 -21.50 0.97 -12.97
N PHE A 262 -20.69 1.81 -12.36
CA PHE A 262 -20.88 2.25 -10.98
C PHE A 262 -21.72 3.53 -10.99
N ARG A 263 -22.70 3.60 -10.08
CA ARG A 263 -23.45 4.80 -9.72
C ARG A 263 -23.37 5.00 -8.22
N GLY A 264 -23.32 6.23 -7.79
CA GLY A 264 -23.22 6.58 -6.38
C GLY A 264 -23.08 8.07 -6.20
N SER A 265 -22.59 8.50 -5.06
CA SER A 265 -22.32 9.90 -4.77
C SER A 265 -20.99 10.06 -4.02
N ILE A 266 -20.39 11.24 -4.16
CA ILE A 266 -19.29 11.70 -3.31
C ILE A 266 -19.77 12.86 -2.46
N THR A 267 -19.23 12.96 -1.24
CA THR A 267 -19.36 14.14 -0.38
C THR A 267 -17.97 14.66 -0.05
N VAL A 268 -17.68 15.88 -0.46
CA VAL A 268 -16.46 16.61 -0.12
C VAL A 268 -16.76 17.52 1.02
N SER A 269 -15.98 17.47 2.09
CA SER A 269 -16.13 18.31 3.28
C SER A 269 -14.79 18.90 3.67
N ILE A 270 -14.77 20.19 4.00
CA ILE A 270 -13.64 20.88 4.63
C ILE A 270 -14.04 21.17 6.07
N LYS A 271 -13.26 20.70 7.01
CA LYS A 271 -13.52 20.81 8.45
C LYS A 271 -12.25 21.22 9.18
N ASP A 272 -12.41 21.89 10.33
CA ASP A 272 -11.32 21.99 11.29
C ASP A 272 -11.14 20.67 12.07
N GLN A 273 -10.04 20.57 12.82
CA GLN A 273 -9.78 19.39 13.63
C GLN A 273 -10.79 19.15 14.76
N GLY A 274 -11.66 20.13 15.11
CA GLY A 274 -12.79 20.02 16.04
C GLY A 274 -14.10 19.61 15.37
N PHE A 275 -14.03 19.25 14.08
CA PHE A 275 -15.16 18.86 13.22
C PHE A 275 -16.11 20.01 12.84
N THR A 276 -15.74 21.26 13.09
CA THR A 276 -16.49 22.41 12.58
C THR A 276 -16.46 22.39 11.05
N LEU A 277 -17.65 22.36 10.44
CA LEU A 277 -17.80 22.32 8.99
C LEU A 277 -17.63 23.71 8.39
N HIS A 278 -16.66 23.90 7.50
CA HIS A 278 -16.43 25.13 6.76
C HIS A 278 -17.04 25.08 5.36
N HIS A 279 -16.96 23.93 4.69
CA HIS A 279 -17.53 23.71 3.36
C HIS A 279 -17.99 22.28 3.19
N GLN A 280 -19.10 22.08 2.47
CA GLN A 280 -19.55 20.75 2.07
C GLN A 280 -20.25 20.81 0.72
N GLU A 281 -19.91 19.85 -0.13
CA GLU A 281 -20.58 19.64 -1.41
C GLU A 281 -20.80 18.15 -1.64
N THR A 282 -21.98 17.80 -2.15
CA THR A 282 -22.33 16.42 -2.51
C THR A 282 -22.71 16.37 -3.98
N GLN A 283 -22.15 15.41 -4.70
CA GLN A 283 -22.39 15.21 -6.13
C GLN A 283 -22.70 13.75 -6.44
N ASP A 284 -23.76 13.52 -7.21
CA ASP A 284 -24.03 12.22 -7.80
C ASP A 284 -23.06 11.95 -8.95
N ILE A 285 -22.53 10.72 -8.99
CA ILE A 285 -21.50 10.32 -9.94
C ILE A 285 -21.86 9.04 -10.69
N SER A 286 -21.29 8.90 -11.88
CA SER A 286 -21.34 7.66 -12.64
C SER A 286 -20.00 7.40 -13.33
N VAL A 287 -19.50 6.14 -13.19
CA VAL A 287 -18.25 5.68 -13.78
C VAL A 287 -18.51 4.41 -14.58
N LYS A 288 -18.13 4.38 -15.85
CA LYS A 288 -18.32 3.21 -16.72
C LYS A 288 -17.60 1.98 -16.16
N ARG A 289 -18.02 0.79 -16.59
CA ARG A 289 -17.30 -0.46 -16.29
C ARG A 289 -15.86 -0.37 -16.77
N LEU A 290 -14.95 -0.99 -16.03
CA LEU A 290 -13.52 -1.11 -16.36
C LEU A 290 -12.89 0.23 -16.79
N SER A 291 -13.21 1.32 -16.05
CA SER A 291 -12.74 2.67 -16.36
C SER A 291 -12.37 3.46 -15.11
N SER A 292 -11.65 4.53 -15.34
CA SER A 292 -11.33 5.57 -14.35
C SER A 292 -11.82 6.91 -14.85
N LYS A 293 -12.32 7.76 -13.95
CA LYS A 293 -12.85 9.07 -14.28
C LYS A 293 -12.60 10.07 -13.17
N ASP A 294 -12.14 11.27 -13.53
CA ASP A 294 -12.20 12.41 -12.64
C ASP A 294 -13.66 12.87 -12.55
N VAL A 295 -14.25 12.68 -11.37
CA VAL A 295 -15.69 12.85 -11.16
C VAL A 295 -16.03 14.19 -10.53
N PHE A 296 -15.05 14.87 -9.95
CA PHE A 296 -15.24 16.15 -9.27
C PHE A 296 -13.94 16.93 -9.27
N THR A 297 -14.04 18.26 -9.41
CA THR A 297 -12.92 19.20 -9.32
C THR A 297 -13.40 20.49 -8.66
N MET A 298 -12.62 21.01 -7.71
CA MET A 298 -12.90 22.28 -7.06
C MET A 298 -11.61 23.04 -6.75
N GLU A 299 -11.65 24.37 -6.86
CA GLU A 299 -10.64 25.22 -6.24
C GLU A 299 -10.83 25.17 -4.72
N ILE A 300 -9.74 24.95 -3.97
CA ILE A 300 -9.80 24.90 -2.53
C ILE A 300 -9.98 26.31 -1.99
N PRO A 301 -11.04 26.58 -1.18
CA PRO A 301 -11.20 27.86 -0.51
C PRO A 301 -10.05 28.10 0.49
N GLU A 302 -9.97 29.30 1.03
CA GLU A 302 -9.02 29.59 2.10
C GLU A 302 -9.20 28.65 3.28
N MET A 303 -8.12 27.96 3.66
CA MET A 303 -8.06 26.98 4.76
C MET A 303 -6.88 27.28 5.65
N ASP A 304 -7.01 27.01 6.95
CA ASP A 304 -5.87 26.97 7.85
C ASP A 304 -5.07 25.66 7.62
N PRO A 305 -3.87 25.71 7.02
CA PRO A 305 -3.13 24.49 6.66
C PRO A 305 -2.71 23.64 7.85
N TYR A 306 -2.72 24.20 9.06
CA TYR A 306 -2.26 23.53 10.28
C TYR A 306 -3.40 22.92 11.11
N HIS A 307 -4.66 23.31 10.84
CA HIS A 307 -5.82 22.92 11.63
C HIS A 307 -6.96 22.34 10.80
N ASP A 308 -7.03 22.61 9.49
CA ASP A 308 -8.10 22.17 8.62
C ASP A 308 -7.70 20.95 7.78
N PHE A 309 -8.66 20.14 7.46
CA PHE A 309 -8.49 18.98 6.59
C PHE A 309 -9.66 18.83 5.61
N ILE A 310 -9.39 18.16 4.50
CA ILE A 310 -10.38 17.78 3.50
C ILE A 310 -10.73 16.31 3.74
N SER A 311 -12.02 15.99 3.85
CA SER A 311 -12.54 14.63 3.87
C SER A 311 -13.41 14.40 2.65
N VAL A 312 -13.17 13.33 1.92
CA VAL A 312 -14.01 12.91 0.80
C VAL A 312 -14.53 11.51 1.07
N GLU A 313 -15.83 11.36 0.99
CA GLU A 313 -16.53 10.10 1.19
C GLU A 313 -17.18 9.64 -0.10
N LEU A 314 -17.09 8.35 -0.39
CA LEU A 314 -17.72 7.68 -1.52
C LEU A 314 -18.84 6.79 -1.03
N PHE A 315 -20.03 6.95 -1.63
CA PHE A 315 -21.20 6.16 -1.36
C PHE A 315 -21.68 5.42 -2.61
N GLY A 316 -22.20 4.23 -2.43
CA GLY A 316 -22.87 3.46 -3.49
C GLY A 316 -24.30 3.96 -3.78
N GLU A 317 -24.96 3.37 -4.78
CA GLU A 317 -26.30 3.75 -5.24
C GLU A 317 -27.37 3.70 -4.12
N ALA A 318 -27.24 2.74 -3.20
CA ALA A 318 -28.10 2.64 -2.01
C ALA A 318 -27.67 3.56 -0.86
N ARG A 319 -26.82 4.55 -1.11
CA ARG A 319 -26.20 5.44 -0.12
C ARG A 319 -25.42 4.71 0.98
N ASN A 320 -25.01 3.48 0.73
CA ASN A 320 -24.10 2.75 1.60
C ASN A 320 -22.68 3.32 1.48
N PHE A 321 -22.05 3.56 2.62
CA PHE A 321 -20.65 4.02 2.69
C PHE A 321 -19.71 2.98 2.10
N LEU A 322 -18.77 3.40 1.24
CA LEU A 322 -17.78 2.53 0.62
C LEU A 322 -16.36 2.82 1.12
N THR A 323 -15.96 4.09 1.08
CA THR A 323 -14.61 4.47 1.51
C THR A 323 -14.54 5.96 1.82
N ARG A 324 -13.53 6.34 2.60
CA ARG A 324 -13.19 7.73 2.94
C ARG A 324 -11.71 7.96 2.63
N ARG A 325 -11.40 9.13 2.08
CA ARG A 325 -10.04 9.62 1.92
C ARG A 325 -9.90 10.98 2.57
N VAL A 326 -8.71 11.27 3.06
CA VAL A 326 -8.40 12.54 3.74
C VAL A 326 -7.18 13.15 3.08
N GLU A 327 -7.21 14.46 2.89
CA GLU A 327 -6.08 15.26 2.42
C GLU A 327 -5.82 16.41 3.40
N MET A 328 -4.55 16.75 3.59
CA MET A 328 -4.06 17.84 4.42
C MET A 328 -3.14 18.72 3.60
N LEU A 329 -3.16 20.03 3.84
CA LEU A 329 -2.33 20.99 3.08
C LEU A 329 -0.85 20.97 3.49
N VAL A 330 -0.54 20.36 4.64
CA VAL A 330 0.82 20.19 5.18
C VAL A 330 1.11 18.72 5.50
N PRO A 331 2.38 18.30 5.52
CA PRO A 331 2.74 16.98 6.02
C PRO A 331 2.24 16.75 7.46
N PRO A 332 1.91 15.52 7.85
CA PRO A 332 1.41 15.21 9.19
C PRO A 332 2.26 15.76 10.35
N LYS A 333 3.57 15.92 10.16
CA LYS A 333 4.48 16.49 11.17
C LYS A 333 4.26 17.98 11.45
N HIS A 334 3.64 18.71 10.53
CA HIS A 334 3.39 20.14 10.66
C HIS A 334 1.94 20.46 11.06
N PHE A 335 1.06 19.45 11.06
CA PHE A 335 -0.32 19.63 11.50
C PHE A 335 -0.38 19.71 13.03
N ASP A 336 -1.11 20.67 13.58
CA ASP A 336 -1.22 20.93 15.00
C ASP A 336 -2.22 19.96 15.67
N TRP A 337 -1.86 18.70 15.76
CA TRP A 337 -2.70 17.64 16.31
C TRP A 337 -3.18 17.93 17.73
N ARG A 338 -4.49 17.99 17.95
CA ARG A 338 -5.08 17.96 19.29
C ARG A 338 -4.99 16.55 19.88
N LYS A 339 -4.87 16.48 21.21
CA LYS A 339 -4.90 15.18 21.90
C LYS A 339 -6.26 14.53 21.70
N PRO A 340 -6.33 13.34 21.07
CA PRO A 340 -7.59 12.65 20.86
C PRO A 340 -8.11 11.99 22.13
N GLU A 341 -9.40 12.12 22.39
CA GLU A 341 -10.12 11.36 23.42
C GLU A 341 -10.86 10.22 22.71
N LEU A 342 -10.19 9.09 22.59
CA LEU A 342 -10.75 7.91 21.94
C LEU A 342 -11.68 7.16 22.89
N LYS A 343 -12.85 6.77 22.38
CA LYS A 343 -13.79 5.90 23.07
C LYS A 343 -14.00 4.65 22.22
N VAL A 344 -13.83 3.48 22.85
CA VAL A 344 -14.08 2.20 22.21
C VAL A 344 -15.08 1.42 23.03
N SER A 345 -16.11 0.92 22.38
CA SER A 345 -17.05 -0.04 22.95
C SER A 345 -17.15 -1.27 22.04
N ALA A 346 -17.60 -2.38 22.58
CA ALA A 346 -17.76 -3.63 21.84
C ALA A 346 -19.17 -4.17 22.04
N ALA A 347 -19.77 -4.68 20.96
CA ALA A 347 -21.04 -5.37 20.95
C ALA A 347 -20.92 -6.73 20.27
N GLU A 348 -21.62 -7.73 20.76
CA GLU A 348 -21.65 -9.07 20.17
C GLU A 348 -22.35 -9.07 18.81
N THR A 349 -21.83 -9.87 17.89
CA THR A 349 -22.41 -10.13 16.56
C THR A 349 -22.51 -11.63 16.33
N GLY A 350 -23.19 -12.05 15.29
CA GLY A 350 -23.32 -13.48 14.98
C GLY A 350 -21.98 -14.23 14.77
N ASN A 351 -20.89 -13.51 14.44
CA ASN A 351 -19.58 -14.10 14.10
C ASN A 351 -18.40 -13.43 14.85
N GLY A 352 -18.62 -12.90 16.05
CA GLY A 352 -17.61 -12.23 16.85
C GLY A 352 -18.10 -10.91 17.43
N LEU A 353 -17.29 -9.86 17.37
CA LEU A 353 -17.58 -8.55 17.96
C LEU A 353 -17.54 -7.42 16.94
N ALA A 354 -18.38 -6.42 17.14
CA ALA A 354 -18.28 -5.11 16.50
C ALA A 354 -17.70 -4.10 17.50
N LEU A 355 -16.51 -3.58 17.22
CA LEU A 355 -15.91 -2.48 17.96
C LEU A 355 -16.43 -1.16 17.37
N SER A 356 -16.95 -0.29 18.21
CA SER A 356 -17.39 1.06 17.87
C SER A 356 -16.34 2.05 18.39
N VAL A 357 -15.67 2.74 17.48
CA VAL A 357 -14.53 3.63 17.78
C VAL A 357 -14.90 5.06 17.43
N SER A 358 -14.88 5.97 18.39
CA SER A 358 -15.16 7.40 18.21
C SER A 358 -14.08 8.28 18.84
N CYS A 359 -14.01 9.53 18.41
CA CYS A 359 -13.08 10.52 18.93
C CYS A 359 -13.72 11.91 18.91
N ASN A 360 -13.23 12.81 19.75
CA ASN A 360 -13.68 14.19 19.85
C ASN A 360 -12.90 15.17 18.94
N THR A 361 -11.97 14.67 18.15
CA THR A 361 -11.14 15.48 17.25
C THR A 361 -10.69 14.67 16.04
N PHE A 362 -10.38 15.35 14.92
CA PHE A 362 -9.75 14.71 13.77
C PHE A 362 -8.48 13.97 14.16
N THR A 363 -8.37 12.73 13.72
CA THR A 363 -7.14 11.96 13.89
C THR A 363 -6.92 11.02 12.72
N LYS A 364 -5.66 10.68 12.46
CA LYS A 364 -5.22 9.77 11.40
C LYS A 364 -4.57 8.53 12.01
N GLY A 365 -4.67 7.42 11.30
CA GLY A 365 -3.92 6.22 11.62
C GLY A 365 -4.38 5.53 12.90
N VAL A 366 -5.68 5.57 13.21
CA VAL A 366 -6.20 4.85 14.39
C VAL A 366 -5.82 3.38 14.31
N PHE A 367 -4.92 2.97 15.18
CA PHE A 367 -4.37 1.63 15.25
C PHE A 367 -4.89 0.91 16.48
N LEU A 368 -5.67 -0.14 16.23
CA LEU A 368 -6.17 -1.06 17.23
C LEU A 368 -5.25 -2.27 17.29
N ASP A 369 -4.69 -2.57 18.45
CA ASP A 369 -3.85 -3.74 18.70
C ASP A 369 -4.27 -4.42 20.01
N PHE A 370 -4.03 -5.72 20.11
CA PHE A 370 -4.41 -6.53 21.27
C PHE A 370 -3.14 -7.13 21.88
N ARG A 371 -2.97 -7.00 23.18
CA ARG A 371 -1.74 -7.39 23.89
C ARG A 371 -1.31 -8.83 23.58
N ASP A 372 -2.25 -9.78 23.69
CA ASP A 372 -1.95 -11.21 23.69
C ASP A 372 -2.50 -11.97 22.47
N ASN A 373 -3.19 -11.27 21.53
CA ASN A 373 -3.85 -11.88 20.39
C ASN A 373 -3.54 -11.16 19.07
N ASP A 374 -3.58 -11.90 17.97
CA ASP A 374 -3.37 -11.42 16.61
C ASP A 374 -4.68 -11.51 15.79
N TRP A 375 -5.79 -11.04 16.37
CA TRP A 375 -7.07 -11.04 15.66
C TRP A 375 -7.03 -10.14 14.42
N ILE A 376 -7.51 -10.67 13.31
CA ILE A 376 -7.68 -9.90 12.08
C ILE A 376 -8.92 -9.02 12.21
N LEU A 377 -8.73 -7.74 11.98
CA LEU A 377 -9.77 -6.73 11.99
C LEU A 377 -10.36 -6.51 10.59
N SER A 378 -11.63 -6.11 10.51
CA SER A 378 -12.22 -5.73 9.22
C SER A 378 -11.60 -4.45 8.65
N ASP A 379 -11.13 -3.52 9.50
CA ASP A 379 -10.33 -2.35 9.12
C ASP A 379 -9.41 -1.93 10.28
N ASN A 380 -8.33 -1.20 9.95
CA ASN A 380 -7.38 -0.64 10.92
C ASN A 380 -6.60 0.51 10.28
N PHE A 381 -5.87 1.29 11.07
CA PHE A 381 -5.12 2.46 10.59
C PHE A 381 -5.98 3.45 9.79
N PHE A 382 -7.24 3.61 10.18
CA PHE A 382 -8.20 4.51 9.55
C PHE A 382 -8.19 5.92 10.16
N PRO A 383 -8.66 6.95 9.44
CA PRO A 383 -8.90 8.28 10.01
C PRO A 383 -10.28 8.35 10.67
N ILE A 384 -10.42 9.20 11.70
CA ILE A 384 -11.71 9.66 12.22
C ILE A 384 -11.88 11.13 11.84
N THR A 385 -12.95 11.45 11.11
CA THR A 385 -13.18 12.76 10.47
C THR A 385 -14.47 13.44 10.91
N ASP A 386 -15.20 12.83 11.83
CA ASP A 386 -16.44 13.33 12.45
C ASP A 386 -16.75 12.54 13.73
N GLU A 387 -17.80 12.94 14.43
CA GLU A 387 -18.24 12.31 15.68
C GLU A 387 -18.89 10.93 15.46
N THR A 388 -19.18 10.54 14.20
CA THR A 388 -19.82 9.25 13.89
C THR A 388 -18.85 8.10 14.20
N PRO A 389 -19.24 7.14 15.04
CA PRO A 389 -18.37 6.03 15.37
C PRO A 389 -18.02 5.17 14.15
N CYS A 390 -16.74 4.83 14.00
CA CYS A 390 -16.27 3.85 13.03
C CYS A 390 -16.49 2.44 13.60
N THR A 391 -17.10 1.55 12.81
CA THR A 391 -17.32 0.15 13.20
C THR A 391 -16.24 -0.74 12.63
N VAL A 392 -15.58 -1.51 13.50
CA VAL A 392 -14.56 -2.50 13.15
C VAL A 392 -14.99 -3.88 13.65
N LEU A 393 -15.08 -4.85 12.75
CA LEU A 393 -15.42 -6.22 13.10
C LEU A 393 -14.17 -7.02 13.50
N VAL A 394 -14.32 -7.83 14.55
CA VAL A 394 -13.32 -8.77 15.06
C VAL A 394 -13.91 -10.16 15.03
N CYS A 395 -13.31 -11.09 14.31
CA CYS A 395 -13.70 -12.50 14.35
C CYS A 395 -13.03 -13.17 15.57
N THR A 396 -13.83 -13.43 16.60
CA THR A 396 -13.36 -14.03 17.86
C THR A 396 -14.51 -14.69 18.60
N ASP A 397 -14.19 -15.67 19.43
CA ASP A 397 -15.09 -16.33 20.40
C ASP A 397 -15.00 -15.74 21.82
N ARG A 398 -14.12 -14.73 21.99
CA ARG A 398 -13.93 -14.06 23.29
C ARG A 398 -15.06 -13.07 23.58
N SER A 399 -15.30 -12.85 24.88
CA SER A 399 -16.27 -11.84 25.33
C SER A 399 -15.81 -10.41 24.98
N ALA A 400 -16.77 -9.49 24.88
CA ALA A 400 -16.50 -8.06 24.68
C ALA A 400 -15.54 -7.51 25.74
N ARG A 401 -15.70 -7.95 27.00
CA ARG A 401 -14.82 -7.55 28.11
C ARG A 401 -13.39 -8.02 27.89
N ASP A 402 -13.18 -9.31 27.56
CA ASP A 402 -11.84 -9.89 27.36
C ASP A 402 -11.10 -9.21 26.20
N VAL A 403 -11.83 -8.79 25.15
CA VAL A 403 -11.27 -8.07 24.01
C VAL A 403 -10.89 -6.65 24.40
N LEU A 404 -11.76 -5.92 25.11
CA LEU A 404 -11.51 -4.54 25.54
C LEU A 404 -10.36 -4.46 26.58
N ASP A 405 -10.24 -5.44 27.48
CA ASP A 405 -9.17 -5.49 28.50
C ASP A 405 -7.77 -5.67 27.88
N GLN A 406 -7.68 -6.20 26.67
CA GLN A 406 -6.43 -6.38 25.92
C GLN A 406 -6.15 -5.27 24.90
N LEU A 407 -7.18 -4.48 24.59
CA LEU A 407 -7.09 -3.48 23.52
C LEU A 407 -6.12 -2.34 23.90
N THR A 408 -5.25 -2.02 22.96
CA THR A 408 -4.48 -0.78 22.95
C THR A 408 -4.82 0.01 21.70
N VAL A 409 -4.84 1.33 21.83
CA VAL A 409 -5.15 2.21 20.69
C VAL A 409 -4.06 3.26 20.56
N LYS A 410 -3.59 3.47 19.34
CA LYS A 410 -2.65 4.55 18.98
C LYS A 410 -3.19 5.37 17.81
N THR A 411 -2.73 6.59 17.72
CA THR A 411 -2.98 7.51 16.61
C THR A 411 -1.71 8.25 16.21
N VAL A 412 -1.76 9.03 15.15
CA VAL A 412 -0.63 9.89 14.75
C VAL A 412 -0.15 10.82 15.87
N TYR A 413 -1.03 11.21 16.80
CA TYR A 413 -0.68 12.04 17.97
C TYR A 413 0.34 11.37 18.89
N ASP A 414 0.32 10.05 18.99
CA ASP A 414 1.16 9.26 19.90
C ASP A 414 2.58 8.99 19.37
N ILE A 415 2.91 9.49 18.17
CA ILE A 415 4.25 9.27 17.56
C ILE A 415 5.35 9.96 18.40
N ARG A 416 5.08 11.14 18.94
CA ARG A 416 6.01 11.96 19.71
C ARG A 416 6.12 11.54 21.17
#